data_d78d5b9feeb84d5cd51211db42f78963
#
_entry.id   d78d5b9feeb84d5cd51211db42f78963
#
_cell.length_a   1.000
_cell.length_b   1.000
_cell.length_c   1.000
_cell.angle_alpha   90.00
_cell.angle_beta   90.00
_cell.angle_gamma   90.00
#
_symmetry.space_group_name_H-M   'P 1'
#
loop_
_entity.id
_entity.type
_entity.pdbx_description
1 polymer ?
#
loop_
_entity_poly.entity_id
_entity_poly.type
_entity_poly.pdbx_seq_one_letter_code
_entity_poly.pdbx_strand_id
1 'polypeptide(L)'
;MHENQIMRYMMSKHYKENEYVCWDFVIDVIKDMFGIELPEYPVTEVQTEFKNRLCANFKHSVIPDGEQQEGDIIGFSLFANQHAGVIINKDYFIHLRPEGVVVTAISDLRKNYVIYRLER
;
A
#
# COMPACT_ATOMS: atom_id res chain seq x y z
N MET A 1 8.12 10.77 1.98
CA MET A 1 8.64 10.29 0.67
C MET A 1 8.96 11.50 -0.20
N HIS A 2 10.16 11.53 -0.75
CA HIS A 2 10.60 12.66 -1.56
C HIS A 2 9.88 12.70 -2.91
N GLU A 3 9.63 13.89 -3.44
CA GLU A 3 8.96 14.07 -4.74
C GLU A 3 9.66 13.32 -5.87
N ASN A 4 10.99 13.32 -5.91
CA ASN A 4 11.76 12.61 -6.93
C ASN A 4 11.53 11.09 -6.90
N GLN A 5 11.34 10.53 -5.72
CA GLN A 5 11.02 9.12 -5.57
C GLN A 5 9.61 8.81 -6.08
N ILE A 6 8.64 9.66 -5.76
CA ILE A 6 7.27 9.53 -6.27
C ILE A 6 7.27 9.56 -7.80
N MET A 7 7.96 10.53 -8.38
CA MET A 7 8.05 10.65 -9.83
C MET A 7 8.72 9.43 -10.48
N ARG A 8 9.75 8.88 -9.86
CA ARG A 8 10.38 7.65 -10.34
C ARG A 8 9.40 6.49 -10.39
N TYR A 9 8.60 6.32 -9.36
CA TYR A 9 7.57 5.27 -9.34
C TYR A 9 6.53 5.51 -10.44
N MET A 10 6.08 6.75 -10.63
CA MET A 10 5.12 7.09 -11.70
C MET A 10 5.66 6.76 -13.07
N MET A 11 6.96 6.91 -13.29
CA MET A 11 7.61 6.66 -14.58
C MET A 11 7.99 5.19 -14.80
N SER A 12 8.27 4.44 -13.73
CA SER A 12 8.87 3.09 -13.84
C SER A 12 7.94 1.96 -13.44
N LYS A 13 6.90 2.22 -12.66
CA LYS A 13 6.00 1.18 -12.17
C LYS A 13 4.67 1.27 -12.90
N HIS A 14 4.31 0.20 -13.60
CA HIS A 14 3.12 0.16 -14.44
C HIS A 14 2.25 -1.02 -14.08
N TYR A 15 0.95 -0.77 -13.99
CA TYR A 15 -0.03 -1.82 -13.75
C TYR A 15 -0.04 -2.81 -14.91
N LYS A 16 -0.04 -4.09 -14.56
CA LYS A 16 -0.20 -5.16 -15.54
C LYS A 16 -1.09 -6.24 -14.92
N GLU A 17 -2.29 -6.38 -15.43
CA GLU A 17 -3.28 -7.29 -14.90
C GLU A 17 -2.71 -8.70 -14.74
N ASN A 18 -2.91 -9.31 -13.56
CA ASN A 18 -2.40 -10.62 -13.16
C ASN A 18 -0.87 -10.74 -13.04
N GLU A 19 -0.11 -9.68 -13.28
CA GLU A 19 1.35 -9.71 -13.20
C GLU A 19 1.94 -8.68 -12.24
N TYR A 20 1.43 -7.44 -12.26
CA TYR A 20 1.93 -6.37 -11.40
C TYR A 20 0.76 -5.49 -10.95
N VAL A 21 0.32 -5.70 -9.72
CA VAL A 21 -0.87 -5.04 -9.16
C VAL A 21 -0.53 -4.27 -7.89
N CYS A 22 -1.52 -3.74 -7.20
CA CYS A 22 -1.32 -2.87 -6.03
C CYS A 22 -0.41 -3.48 -4.94
N TRP A 23 -0.53 -4.77 -4.66
CA TRP A 23 0.29 -5.42 -3.64
C TRP A 23 1.75 -5.54 -4.07
N ASP A 24 2.00 -5.85 -5.34
CA ASP A 24 3.37 -5.90 -5.87
C ASP A 24 4.07 -4.55 -5.75
N PHE A 25 3.33 -3.48 -5.99
CA PHE A 25 3.83 -2.12 -5.80
C PHE A 25 4.19 -1.84 -4.33
N VAL A 26 3.33 -2.24 -3.39
CA VAL A 26 3.61 -2.10 -1.95
C VAL A 26 4.87 -2.87 -1.57
N ILE A 27 5.03 -4.10 -2.07
CA ILE A 27 6.24 -4.91 -1.84
C ILE A 27 7.49 -4.12 -2.25
N ASP A 28 7.49 -3.56 -3.44
CA ASP A 28 8.64 -2.82 -3.96
C ASP A 28 8.94 -1.56 -3.14
N VAL A 29 7.92 -0.78 -2.80
CA VAL A 29 8.11 0.45 -2.03
C VAL A 29 8.64 0.15 -0.63
N ILE A 30 8.10 -0.84 0.06
CA ILE A 30 8.54 -1.21 1.40
C ILE A 30 9.97 -1.75 1.38
N LYS A 31 10.33 -2.52 0.35
CA LYS A 31 11.69 -2.97 0.17
C LYS A 31 12.67 -1.81 -0.04
N ASP A 32 12.30 -0.85 -0.88
CA ASP A 32 13.13 0.34 -1.13
C ASP A 32 13.30 1.20 0.11
N MET A 33 12.24 1.35 0.91
CA MET A 33 12.28 2.21 2.09
C MET A 33 12.98 1.57 3.29
N PHE A 34 12.76 0.29 3.53
CA PHE A 34 13.15 -0.37 4.78
C PHE A 34 13.99 -1.63 4.59
N GLY A 35 14.17 -2.12 3.38
CA GLY A 35 14.84 -3.38 3.13
C GLY A 35 14.04 -4.61 3.60
N ILE A 36 12.75 -4.45 3.87
CA ILE A 36 11.89 -5.53 4.31
C ILE A 36 11.28 -6.21 3.09
N GLU A 37 11.40 -7.54 3.02
CA GLU A 37 10.80 -8.33 1.95
C GLU A 37 9.44 -8.87 2.37
N LEU A 38 8.38 -8.28 1.84
CA LEU A 38 7.01 -8.75 2.04
C LEU A 38 6.73 -9.94 1.10
N PRO A 39 5.86 -10.86 1.52
CA PRO A 39 5.55 -12.02 0.67
C PRO A 39 4.69 -11.62 -0.53
N GLU A 40 4.92 -12.33 -1.64
CA GLU A 40 4.05 -12.23 -2.81
C GLU A 40 2.82 -13.12 -2.61
N TYR A 41 1.67 -12.65 -3.08
CA TYR A 41 0.44 -13.42 -3.10
C TYR A 41 -0.16 -13.44 -4.50
N PRO A 42 -0.83 -14.53 -4.91
CA PRO A 42 -1.65 -14.53 -6.13
C PRO A 42 -2.69 -13.40 -6.06
N VAL A 43 -2.98 -12.79 -7.20
CA VAL A 43 -3.91 -11.66 -7.31
C VAL A 43 -5.26 -11.96 -6.65
N THR A 44 -5.76 -13.19 -6.83
CA THR A 44 -7.02 -13.62 -6.24
C THR A 44 -6.99 -13.64 -4.71
N GLU A 45 -5.82 -13.87 -4.11
CA GLU A 45 -5.66 -13.88 -2.66
C GLU A 45 -5.47 -12.49 -2.07
N VAL A 46 -4.85 -11.58 -2.80
CA VAL A 46 -4.64 -10.19 -2.34
C VAL A 46 -5.97 -9.53 -2.00
N GLN A 47 -6.99 -9.75 -2.81
CA GLN A 47 -8.30 -9.12 -2.63
C GLN A 47 -9.07 -9.62 -1.42
N THR A 48 -8.89 -10.88 -1.04
CA THR A 48 -9.69 -11.51 0.01
C THR A 48 -8.93 -11.74 1.32
N GLU A 49 -7.62 -11.92 1.25
CA GLU A 49 -6.80 -12.35 2.39
C GLU A 49 -5.67 -11.39 2.78
N PHE A 50 -5.57 -10.25 2.12
CA PHE A 50 -4.54 -9.25 2.40
C PHE A 50 -4.36 -9.00 3.90
N LYS A 51 -5.45 -8.66 4.59
CA LYS A 51 -5.44 -8.38 6.02
C LYS A 51 -4.99 -9.59 6.83
N ASN A 52 -5.56 -10.76 6.54
CA ASN A 52 -5.29 -11.97 7.30
C ASN A 52 -3.84 -12.43 7.14
N ARG A 53 -3.30 -12.36 5.94
CA ARG A 53 -1.94 -12.79 5.66
C ARG A 53 -0.89 -11.80 6.15
N LEU A 54 -1.13 -10.52 6.02
CA LEU A 54 -0.26 -9.52 6.61
C LEU A 54 -0.17 -9.72 8.11
N CYS A 55 -1.32 -9.91 8.76
CA CYS A 55 -1.40 -10.12 10.21
C CYS A 55 -0.75 -11.43 10.67
N ALA A 56 -0.77 -12.47 9.83
CA ALA A 56 -0.21 -13.77 10.19
C ALA A 56 1.32 -13.84 10.06
N ASN A 57 1.90 -13.08 9.13
CA ASN A 57 3.31 -13.25 8.75
C ASN A 57 4.24 -12.15 9.29
N PHE A 58 3.70 -11.02 9.75
CA PHE A 58 4.51 -9.89 10.21
C PHE A 58 3.97 -9.33 11.51
N LYS A 59 4.89 -9.04 12.42
CA LYS A 59 4.54 -8.24 13.58
C LYS A 59 4.17 -6.85 13.12
N HIS A 60 2.99 -6.41 13.52
CA HIS A 60 2.45 -5.14 13.08
C HIS A 60 1.57 -4.55 14.17
N SER A 61 1.32 -3.26 14.05
CA SER A 61 0.35 -2.54 14.86
C SER A 61 -0.68 -1.90 13.95
N VAL A 62 -1.93 -1.87 14.39
CA VAL A 62 -2.96 -1.06 13.73
C VAL A 62 -2.81 0.36 14.25
N ILE A 63 -2.71 1.31 13.34
CA ILE A 63 -2.44 2.72 13.66
C ILE A 63 -3.75 3.50 13.65
N PRO A 64 -4.07 4.21 14.75
CA PRO A 64 -5.24 5.07 14.79
C PRO A 64 -5.19 6.17 13.73
N ASP A 65 -6.35 6.57 13.25
CA ASP A 65 -6.48 7.66 12.29
C ASP A 65 -5.84 8.95 12.84
N GLY A 66 -5.02 9.59 12.04
CA GLY A 66 -4.28 10.79 12.42
C GLY A 66 -2.87 10.53 12.97
N GLU A 67 -2.53 9.28 13.29
CA GLU A 67 -1.21 8.90 13.81
C GLU A 67 -0.33 8.20 12.77
N GLN A 68 -0.78 8.14 11.53
CA GLN A 68 -0.04 7.52 10.42
C GLN A 68 1.26 8.25 10.13
N GLN A 69 2.26 7.47 9.74
CA GLN A 69 3.60 7.94 9.38
C GLN A 69 4.01 7.40 8.03
N GLU A 70 4.97 8.08 7.41
CA GLU A 70 5.57 7.62 6.16
C GLU A 70 6.01 6.16 6.26
N GLY A 71 5.64 5.38 5.27
CA GLY A 71 5.97 3.96 5.20
C GLY A 71 4.97 3.02 5.85
N ASP A 72 3.94 3.54 6.53
CA ASP A 72 2.85 2.70 6.99
C ASP A 72 2.08 2.17 5.78
N ILE A 73 1.49 0.98 5.91
CA ILE A 73 0.70 0.37 4.84
C ILE A 73 -0.77 0.67 5.08
N ILE A 74 -1.46 1.15 4.05
CA ILE A 74 -2.89 1.39 4.10
C ILE A 74 -3.62 0.33 3.28
N GLY A 75 -4.56 -0.38 3.91
CA GLY A 75 -5.51 -1.26 3.24
C GLY A 75 -6.85 -0.56 3.16
N PHE A 76 -7.47 -0.55 2.00
CA PHE A 76 -8.73 0.16 1.79
C PHE A 76 -9.62 -0.58 0.81
N SER A 77 -10.92 -0.29 0.88
CA SER A 77 -11.91 -0.86 -0.04
C SER A 77 -12.38 0.20 -1.02
N LEU A 78 -12.44 -0.18 -2.29
CA LEU A 78 -12.96 0.65 -3.36
C LEU A 78 -13.83 -0.23 -4.25
N PHE A 79 -15.14 0.11 -4.37
CA PHE A 79 -16.10 -0.67 -5.17
C PHE A 79 -16.09 -2.18 -4.83
N ALA A 80 -16.11 -2.50 -3.52
CA ALA A 80 -16.09 -3.87 -2.99
C ALA A 80 -14.78 -4.65 -3.23
N ASN A 81 -13.77 -4.04 -3.82
CA ASN A 81 -12.44 -4.62 -3.97
C ASN A 81 -11.48 -4.06 -2.91
N GLN A 82 -10.61 -4.91 -2.41
CA GLN A 82 -9.57 -4.49 -1.48
C GLN A 82 -8.33 -4.03 -2.23
N HIS A 83 -7.76 -2.92 -1.78
CA HIS A 83 -6.56 -2.31 -2.35
C HIS A 83 -5.55 -2.03 -1.25
N ALA A 84 -4.32 -1.81 -1.64
CA ALA A 84 -3.24 -1.47 -0.73
C ALA A 84 -2.40 -0.33 -1.28
N GLY A 85 -1.85 0.46 -0.37
CA GLY A 85 -0.93 1.54 -0.70
C GLY A 85 0.05 1.78 0.43
N VAL A 86 0.89 2.78 0.27
CA VAL A 86 1.88 3.18 1.27
C VAL A 86 1.68 4.64 1.65
N ILE A 87 1.65 4.92 2.95
CA ILE A 87 1.49 6.29 3.47
C ILE A 87 2.72 7.12 3.12
N ILE A 88 2.50 8.29 2.54
CA ILE A 88 3.54 9.28 2.26
C ILE A 88 3.71 10.23 3.44
N ASN A 89 2.61 10.71 3.96
CA ASN A 89 2.54 11.62 5.09
C ASN A 89 1.16 11.52 5.75
N LYS A 90 0.87 12.42 6.66
CA LYS A 90 -0.38 12.41 7.41
C LYS A 90 -1.64 12.47 6.54
N ASP A 91 -1.54 13.07 5.36
CA ASP A 91 -2.69 13.38 4.51
C ASP A 91 -2.79 12.54 3.24
N TYR A 92 -1.68 11.94 2.78
CA TYR A 92 -1.62 11.30 1.47
C TYR A 92 -0.99 9.91 1.51
N PHE A 93 -1.41 9.08 0.56
CA PHE A 93 -0.78 7.79 0.30
C PHE A 93 -0.55 7.59 -1.20
N ILE A 94 0.39 6.71 -1.53
CA ILE A 94 0.73 6.34 -2.90
C ILE A 94 0.29 4.90 -3.17
N HIS A 95 -0.31 4.65 -4.33
CA HIS A 95 -0.76 3.32 -4.71
C HIS A 95 -0.77 3.13 -6.21
N LEU A 96 -0.82 1.88 -6.65
CA LEU A 96 -0.87 1.53 -8.06
C LEU A 96 -2.31 1.22 -8.49
N ARG A 97 -2.76 1.90 -9.54
CA ARG A 97 -4.06 1.68 -10.18
C ARG A 97 -3.84 1.26 -11.63
N PRO A 98 -4.90 0.77 -12.34
CA PRO A 98 -4.77 0.44 -13.77
C PRO A 98 -4.22 1.59 -14.63
N GLU A 99 -4.54 2.82 -14.29
CA GLU A 99 -4.05 4.02 -15.00
C GLU A 99 -2.63 4.44 -14.60
N GLY A 100 -2.04 3.83 -13.58
CA GLY A 100 -0.69 4.11 -13.12
C GLY A 100 -0.57 4.35 -11.64
N VAL A 101 0.62 4.77 -11.22
CA VAL A 101 0.90 5.17 -9.83
C VAL A 101 0.26 6.52 -9.56
N VAL A 102 -0.52 6.61 -8.49
CA VAL A 102 -1.21 7.84 -8.10
C VAL A 102 -1.03 8.14 -6.62
N VAL A 103 -1.09 9.42 -6.28
CA VAL A 103 -1.12 9.91 -4.90
C VAL A 103 -2.54 10.33 -4.59
N THR A 104 -3.09 9.82 -3.50
CA THR A 104 -4.49 10.04 -3.13
C THR A 104 -4.57 10.56 -1.69
N ALA A 105 -5.49 11.47 -1.44
CA ALA A 105 -5.76 11.96 -0.10
C ALA A 105 -6.47 10.87 0.73
N ILE A 106 -6.01 10.64 1.95
CA ILE A 106 -6.62 9.66 2.85
C ILE A 106 -8.08 10.01 3.12
N SER A 107 -8.38 11.30 3.21
CA SER A 107 -9.76 11.78 3.41
C SER A 107 -10.73 11.34 2.32
N ASP A 108 -10.26 11.06 1.12
CA ASP A 108 -11.11 10.57 0.02
C ASP A 108 -11.67 9.16 0.27
N LEU A 109 -11.08 8.40 1.18
CA LEU A 109 -11.50 7.03 1.48
C LEU A 109 -12.68 6.95 2.45
N ARG A 110 -13.09 8.07 3.04
CA ARG A 110 -14.27 8.16 3.92
C ARG A 110 -14.28 7.13 5.05
N LYS A 111 -13.13 6.90 5.69
CA LYS A 111 -12.93 5.94 6.79
C LYS A 111 -13.06 4.46 6.40
N ASN A 112 -13.07 4.12 5.11
CA ASN A 112 -13.06 2.74 4.64
C ASN A 112 -11.63 2.22 4.48
N TYR A 113 -10.80 2.36 5.53
CA TYR A 113 -9.40 1.96 5.48
C TYR A 113 -8.91 1.52 6.86
N VAL A 114 -7.81 0.76 6.84
CA VAL A 114 -7.05 0.41 8.03
C VAL A 114 -5.57 0.66 7.73
N ILE A 115 -4.85 1.22 8.69
CA ILE A 115 -3.44 1.53 8.57
C ILE A 115 -2.65 0.58 9.46
N TYR A 116 -1.59 -0.01 8.89
CA TYR A 116 -0.73 -0.96 9.56
C TYR A 116 0.70 -0.43 9.59
N ARG A 117 1.35 -0.53 10.75
CA ARG A 117 2.78 -0.26 10.87
C ARG A 117 3.50 -1.56 11.11
N LEU A 118 4.42 -1.89 10.22
CA LEU A 118 5.27 -3.05 10.39
C LEU A 118 6.30 -2.78 11.48
N GLU A 119 6.57 -3.77 12.30
CA GLU A 119 7.67 -3.71 13.25
C GLU A 119 9.00 -3.78 12.51
N ARG A 120 9.89 -2.86 12.83
CA ARG A 120 11.15 -2.68 12.09
C ARG A 120 12.36 -2.86 13.01
#